data_a84a4ae437b8e0c70635e0dadda62f80
#
_entry.id   a84a4ae437b8e0c70635e0dadda62f80
#
_cell.length_a   1.000
_cell.length_b   1.000
_cell.length_c   1.000
_cell.angle_alpha   90.00
_cell.angle_beta   90.00
_cell.angle_gamma   90.00
#
_symmetry.space_group_name_H-M   'P 1'
#
loop_
_entity.id
_entity.type
_entity.pdbx_description
1 polymer ?
#
loop_
_entity_poly.entity_id
_entity_poly.type
_entity_poly.pdbx_seq_one_letter_code
_entity_poly.pdbx_strand_id
1 'polypeptide(L)'
;MSSFVCTGEYYYKSFDVLKSKTNEFYKNVEIMRDHMPLMIQKLLHSVQDRTSFNILSVGSGTGDMDLEILKIVKDELERSQGCHQMKIFNRAIEINKYPCDLYKAAIKNLDDQQADFDLRHQSFEEYAEEFTMAQPKFDVIHFIHSVYYVDTEAVLKHCIENELQDNGRLVFIVERPDLISSVLEKQRFPDWHGSPDEKNPESFETAEKLFEISERHGWKHEVYTHEYSIDVTEIFDPQSTEGTLLLDFITHTENFRGTADKKLLQETLALIKDLSTLKDGKRLGEKKESLIFIYK
;
A
#
# COMPACT_ATOMS: atom_id res chain seq x y z
N MET A 1 -14.22 5.08 -3.23
CA MET A 1 -13.54 4.84 -1.92
C MET A 1 -14.55 4.20 -0.98
N SER A 2 -14.21 3.16 -0.23
CA SER A 2 -15.16 2.59 0.73
C SER A 2 -15.44 3.62 1.83
N SER A 3 -16.70 3.71 2.30
CA SER A 3 -17.06 4.60 3.38
C SER A 3 -16.26 4.35 4.66
N PHE A 4 -15.76 3.13 4.86
CA PHE A 4 -14.97 2.74 6.02
C PHE A 4 -13.61 3.46 6.10
N VAL A 5 -12.88 3.58 4.99
CA VAL A 5 -11.58 4.32 4.96
C VAL A 5 -11.78 5.80 5.34
N CYS A 6 -12.96 6.35 5.05
CA CYS A 6 -13.30 7.74 5.39
C CYS A 6 -13.75 7.92 6.85
N THR A 7 -13.83 6.87 7.67
CA THR A 7 -14.20 6.98 9.10
C THR A 7 -13.08 7.57 9.97
N GLY A 8 -11.92 7.87 9.38
CA GLY A 8 -10.83 8.58 10.05
C GLY A 8 -10.25 7.78 11.22
N GLU A 9 -10.43 8.28 12.46
CA GLU A 9 -9.84 7.66 13.66
C GLU A 9 -10.27 6.20 13.88
N TYR A 10 -11.52 5.85 13.53
CA TYR A 10 -12.01 4.48 13.69
C TYR A 10 -11.27 3.50 12.74
N TYR A 11 -11.11 3.90 11.49
CA TYR A 11 -10.32 3.11 10.53
C TYR A 11 -8.91 2.86 11.05
N TYR A 12 -8.23 3.90 11.57
CA TYR A 12 -6.87 3.74 12.08
C TYR A 12 -6.78 2.90 13.34
N LYS A 13 -7.78 2.94 14.24
CA LYS A 13 -7.87 2.02 15.38
C LYS A 13 -7.97 0.56 14.94
N SER A 14 -8.80 0.28 13.94
CA SER A 14 -8.94 -1.08 13.40
C SER A 14 -7.70 -1.52 12.62
N PHE A 15 -7.05 -0.60 11.91
CA PHE A 15 -5.78 -0.85 11.24
C PHE A 15 -4.64 -1.12 12.22
N ASP A 16 -4.58 -0.42 13.36
CA ASP A 16 -3.59 -0.69 14.41
C ASP A 16 -3.77 -2.08 15.01
N VAL A 17 -5.01 -2.56 15.16
CA VAL A 17 -5.26 -3.95 15.57
C VAL A 17 -4.75 -4.91 14.49
N LEU A 18 -5.05 -4.69 13.20
CA LEU A 18 -4.49 -5.50 12.11
C LEU A 18 -2.95 -5.57 12.22
N LYS A 19 -2.27 -4.42 12.31
CA LYS A 19 -0.80 -4.36 12.45
C LYS A 19 -0.28 -5.17 13.64
N SER A 20 -1.03 -5.20 14.76
CA SER A 20 -0.64 -6.00 15.95
C SER A 20 -0.82 -7.50 15.78
N LYS A 21 -1.65 -7.94 14.83
CA LYS A 21 -1.96 -9.35 14.56
C LYS A 21 -1.16 -9.95 13.40
N THR A 22 -0.25 -9.16 12.80
CA THR A 22 0.56 -9.58 11.65
C THR A 22 1.99 -9.04 11.75
N ASN A 23 2.89 -9.59 10.95
CA ASN A 23 4.23 -9.05 10.73
C ASN A 23 4.37 -8.38 9.35
N GLU A 24 3.27 -7.95 8.76
CA GLU A 24 3.18 -7.29 7.46
C GLU A 24 4.24 -6.20 7.26
N PHE A 25 4.28 -5.23 8.17
CA PHE A 25 5.23 -4.12 8.09
C PHE A 25 6.67 -4.62 7.92
N TYR A 26 7.10 -5.57 8.75
CA TYR A 26 8.47 -6.11 8.67
C TYR A 26 8.72 -6.87 7.37
N LYS A 27 7.72 -7.59 6.87
CA LYS A 27 7.81 -8.32 5.61
C LYS A 27 7.88 -7.39 4.41
N ASN A 28 7.13 -6.29 4.45
CA ASN A 28 7.18 -5.26 3.43
C ASN A 28 8.51 -4.51 3.43
N VAL A 29 9.05 -4.21 4.61
CA VAL A 29 10.40 -3.64 4.72
C VAL A 29 11.48 -4.62 4.23
N GLU A 30 11.37 -5.91 4.56
CA GLU A 30 12.29 -6.95 4.12
C GLU A 30 12.35 -7.03 2.58
N ILE A 31 11.21 -7.19 1.90
CA ILE A 31 11.18 -7.30 0.44
C ILE A 31 11.64 -6.01 -0.26
N MET A 32 11.33 -4.84 0.30
CA MET A 32 11.86 -3.58 -0.22
C MET A 32 13.39 -3.51 -0.09
N ARG A 33 13.95 -3.89 1.05
CA ARG A 33 15.41 -3.91 1.26
C ARG A 33 16.14 -4.92 0.38
N ASP A 34 15.47 -5.98 -0.02
CA ASP A 34 16.04 -6.98 -0.93
C ASP A 34 16.06 -6.52 -2.39
N HIS A 35 15.08 -5.72 -2.83
CA HIS A 35 14.90 -5.45 -4.26
C HIS A 35 15.05 -3.97 -4.65
N MET A 36 14.70 -3.01 -3.80
CA MET A 36 14.83 -1.58 -4.14
C MET A 36 16.29 -1.10 -4.30
N PRO A 37 17.29 -1.58 -3.54
CA PRO A 37 18.67 -1.11 -3.69
C PRO A 37 19.17 -1.23 -5.12
N LEU A 38 19.01 -2.39 -5.77
CA LEU A 38 19.43 -2.58 -7.16
C LEU A 38 18.67 -1.66 -8.13
N MET A 39 17.39 -1.45 -7.90
CA MET A 39 16.57 -0.53 -8.69
C MET A 39 17.08 0.91 -8.53
N ILE A 40 17.33 1.37 -7.30
CA ILE A 40 17.84 2.72 -7.02
C ILE A 40 19.25 2.91 -7.64
N GLN A 41 20.15 1.94 -7.52
CA GLN A 41 21.45 2.00 -8.17
C GLN A 41 21.34 2.21 -9.69
N LYS A 42 20.43 1.50 -10.37
CA LYS A 42 20.16 1.70 -11.81
C LYS A 42 19.68 3.14 -12.10
N LEU A 43 18.85 3.71 -11.23
CA LEU A 43 18.40 5.10 -11.34
C LEU A 43 19.57 6.07 -11.18
N LEU A 44 20.42 5.88 -10.17
CA LEU A 44 21.56 6.74 -9.88
C LEU A 44 22.61 6.73 -11.01
N HIS A 45 22.85 5.59 -11.64
CA HIS A 45 23.78 5.51 -12.80
C HIS A 45 23.31 6.33 -14.01
N SER A 46 22.01 6.56 -14.15
CA SER A 46 21.45 7.33 -15.26
C SER A 46 21.44 8.84 -15.00
N VAL A 47 21.86 9.27 -13.80
CA VAL A 47 21.74 10.66 -13.31
C VAL A 47 23.11 11.29 -13.23
N GLN A 48 23.57 11.91 -14.32
CA GLN A 48 24.73 12.82 -14.29
C GLN A 48 24.24 14.25 -14.00
N ASP A 49 24.94 14.95 -13.12
CA ASP A 49 24.73 16.36 -12.78
C ASP A 49 23.42 16.72 -12.02
N ARG A 50 22.72 15.76 -11.43
CA ARG A 50 21.54 16.05 -10.60
C ARG A 50 21.93 16.27 -9.13
N THR A 51 21.20 17.21 -8.50
CA THR A 51 21.42 17.59 -7.09
C THR A 51 20.40 16.99 -6.14
N SER A 52 19.34 16.35 -6.65
CA SER A 52 18.29 15.75 -5.86
C SER A 52 17.79 14.41 -6.42
N PHE A 53 17.40 13.54 -5.51
CA PHE A 53 16.60 12.33 -5.75
C PHE A 53 15.17 12.59 -5.26
N ASN A 54 14.20 12.48 -6.13
CA ASN A 54 12.83 12.92 -5.85
C ASN A 54 11.89 11.72 -5.70
N ILE A 55 11.11 11.71 -4.63
CA ILE A 55 10.14 10.65 -4.30
C ILE A 55 8.75 11.29 -4.20
N LEU A 56 7.74 10.64 -4.80
CA LEU A 56 6.33 10.93 -4.58
C LEU A 56 5.67 9.74 -3.91
N SER A 57 5.07 9.97 -2.75
CA SER A 57 4.24 9.01 -2.02
C SER A 57 2.77 9.33 -2.22
N VAL A 58 1.99 8.38 -2.73
CA VAL A 58 0.55 8.54 -2.93
C VAL A 58 -0.21 7.66 -1.94
N GLY A 59 -0.99 8.29 -1.04
CA GLY A 59 -1.62 7.63 0.09
C GLY A 59 -0.59 7.27 1.16
N SER A 60 0.17 8.26 1.61
CA SER A 60 1.32 8.07 2.51
C SER A 60 0.96 7.56 3.91
N GLY A 61 -0.32 7.70 4.31
CA GLY A 61 -0.76 7.34 5.65
C GLY A 61 0.05 8.07 6.73
N THR A 62 0.54 7.34 7.71
CA THR A 62 1.38 7.86 8.81
C THR A 62 2.85 8.05 8.44
N GLY A 63 3.24 7.71 7.20
CA GLY A 63 4.60 7.85 6.70
C GLY A 63 5.57 6.74 7.11
N ASP A 64 5.12 5.71 7.80
CA ASP A 64 5.99 4.64 8.30
C ASP A 64 6.79 3.98 7.17
N MET A 65 6.14 3.67 6.04
CA MET A 65 6.79 3.06 4.87
C MET A 65 7.63 4.07 4.09
N ASP A 66 7.20 5.32 4.00
CA ASP A 66 7.97 6.41 3.38
C ASP A 66 9.34 6.56 4.06
N LEU A 67 9.36 6.53 5.40
CA LEU A 67 10.59 6.63 6.17
C LEU A 67 11.54 5.44 5.97
N GLU A 68 11.01 4.23 5.76
CA GLU A 68 11.83 3.07 5.40
C GLU A 68 12.38 3.19 3.96
N ILE A 69 11.58 3.65 3.00
CA ILE A 69 12.02 3.93 1.62
C ILE A 69 13.13 5.00 1.65
N LEU A 70 12.93 6.07 2.43
CA LEU A 70 13.93 7.12 2.60
C LEU A 70 15.27 6.57 3.11
N LYS A 71 15.26 5.65 4.10
CA LYS A 71 16.48 4.99 4.60
C LYS A 71 17.17 4.19 3.50
N ILE A 72 16.41 3.41 2.72
CA ILE A 72 16.97 2.62 1.61
C ILE A 72 17.63 3.56 0.58
N VAL A 73 16.96 4.66 0.21
CA VAL A 73 17.51 5.64 -0.75
C VAL A 73 18.78 6.27 -0.21
N LYS A 74 18.82 6.68 1.06
CA LYS A 74 20.02 7.25 1.69
C LYS A 74 21.19 6.29 1.68
N ASP A 75 20.96 5.04 2.09
CA ASP A 75 21.99 4.01 2.09
C ASP A 75 22.59 3.84 0.68
N GLU A 76 21.78 3.92 -0.38
CA GLU A 76 22.27 3.80 -1.75
C GLU A 76 22.95 5.08 -2.25
N LEU A 77 22.50 6.26 -1.85
CA LEU A 77 23.21 7.52 -2.14
C LEU A 77 24.60 7.55 -1.48
N GLU A 78 24.71 7.07 -0.25
CA GLU A 78 25.99 6.96 0.46
C GLU A 78 26.95 5.96 -0.18
N ARG A 79 26.44 4.86 -0.73
CA ARG A 79 27.25 3.83 -1.43
C ARG A 79 27.65 4.26 -2.83
N SER A 80 26.87 5.15 -3.46
CA SER A 80 27.07 5.53 -4.87
C SER A 80 28.06 6.68 -4.99
N GLN A 81 29.11 6.46 -5.79
CA GLN A 81 30.17 7.45 -5.99
C GLN A 81 29.61 8.72 -6.63
N GLY A 82 29.87 9.87 -6.01
CA GLY A 82 29.40 11.17 -6.48
C GLY A 82 27.99 11.58 -6.03
N CYS A 83 27.24 10.69 -5.33
CA CYS A 83 25.87 10.95 -4.91
C CYS A 83 25.72 11.37 -3.43
N HIS A 84 26.77 11.36 -2.64
CA HIS A 84 26.73 11.62 -1.19
C HIS A 84 26.15 13.00 -0.79
N GLN A 85 26.15 13.98 -1.69
CA GLN A 85 25.63 15.32 -1.44
C GLN A 85 24.25 15.55 -2.04
N MET A 86 23.68 14.54 -2.70
CA MET A 86 22.32 14.66 -3.25
C MET A 86 21.32 14.85 -2.11
N LYS A 87 20.43 15.82 -2.31
CA LYS A 87 19.27 16.00 -1.44
C LYS A 87 18.18 15.01 -1.83
N ILE A 88 17.37 14.59 -0.87
CA ILE A 88 16.17 13.82 -1.14
C ILE A 88 14.99 14.78 -1.00
N PHE A 89 14.17 14.87 -2.03
CA PHE A 89 12.89 15.57 -1.98
C PHE A 89 11.78 14.52 -1.89
N ASN A 90 11.04 14.50 -0.79
CA ASN A 90 9.92 13.59 -0.57
C ASN A 90 8.60 14.37 -0.54
N ARG A 91 7.78 14.24 -1.58
CA ARG A 91 6.41 14.71 -1.58
C ARG A 91 5.48 13.58 -1.17
N ALA A 92 4.59 13.84 -0.23
CA ALA A 92 3.60 12.88 0.23
C ALA A 92 2.20 13.46 0.13
N ILE A 93 1.27 12.67 -0.43
CA ILE A 93 -0.14 13.01 -0.60
C ILE A 93 -0.96 12.08 0.27
N GLU A 94 -1.81 12.63 1.14
CA GLU A 94 -2.69 11.86 2.01
C GLU A 94 -4.04 12.59 2.13
N ILE A 95 -5.12 11.88 1.83
CA ILE A 95 -6.48 12.43 1.87
C ILE A 95 -7.01 12.60 3.30
N ASN A 96 -6.52 11.79 4.24
CA ASN A 96 -6.97 11.82 5.62
C ASN A 96 -6.08 12.72 6.47
N LYS A 97 -6.72 13.67 7.18
CA LYS A 97 -6.00 14.62 8.02
C LYS A 97 -5.25 13.95 9.17
N TYR A 98 -5.86 12.96 9.81
CA TYR A 98 -5.30 12.32 11.01
C TYR A 98 -3.91 11.69 10.76
N PRO A 99 -3.72 10.78 9.79
CA PRO A 99 -2.39 10.24 9.50
C PRO A 99 -1.43 11.29 8.96
N CYS A 100 -1.90 12.25 8.17
CA CYS A 100 -1.07 13.36 7.71
C CYS A 100 -0.47 14.16 8.89
N ASP A 101 -1.24 14.40 9.95
CA ASP A 101 -0.76 15.08 11.16
C ASP A 101 0.24 14.20 11.93
N LEU A 102 0.05 12.88 11.98
CA LEU A 102 1.02 11.95 12.57
C LEU A 102 2.34 11.92 11.78
N TYR A 103 2.26 11.88 10.46
CA TYR A 103 3.45 11.95 9.62
C TYR A 103 4.22 13.26 9.82
N LYS A 104 3.52 14.40 9.86
CA LYS A 104 4.13 15.71 10.18
C LYS A 104 4.84 15.71 11.54
N ALA A 105 4.27 15.02 12.54
CA ALA A 105 4.90 14.88 13.83
C ALA A 105 6.14 13.99 13.80
N ALA A 106 6.10 12.89 13.02
CA ALA A 106 7.23 12.00 12.85
C ALA A 106 8.44 12.70 12.21
N ILE A 107 8.25 13.44 11.12
CA ILE A 107 9.36 14.15 10.44
C ILE A 107 9.96 15.29 11.25
N LYS A 108 9.18 15.95 12.12
CA LYS A 108 9.73 16.99 13.03
C LYS A 108 10.80 16.46 13.98
N ASN A 109 10.75 15.18 14.30
CA ASN A 109 11.69 14.50 15.18
C ASN A 109 12.88 13.89 14.42
N LEU A 110 12.87 13.98 13.09
CA LEU A 110 14.01 13.56 12.27
C LEU A 110 15.03 14.71 12.26
N ASP A 111 16.20 14.48 12.85
CA ASP A 111 17.38 15.36 12.64
C ASP A 111 18.02 15.03 11.29
N ASP A 112 17.30 15.35 10.20
CA ASP A 112 17.65 14.96 8.86
C ASP A 112 17.83 16.15 7.95
N GLN A 113 19.07 16.56 7.75
CA GLN A 113 19.42 17.67 6.87
C GLN A 113 19.49 17.28 5.38
N GLN A 114 19.38 16.00 5.05
CA GLN A 114 19.48 15.52 3.66
C GLN A 114 18.11 15.42 2.99
N ALA A 115 17.02 15.34 3.74
CA ALA A 115 15.67 15.16 3.21
C ALA A 115 14.79 16.40 3.42
N ASP A 116 14.17 16.85 2.33
CA ASP A 116 13.15 17.89 2.32
C ASP A 116 11.77 17.25 2.11
N PHE A 117 10.78 17.62 2.95
CA PHE A 117 9.44 17.04 2.92
C PHE A 117 8.38 18.06 2.51
N ASP A 118 7.52 17.67 1.56
CA ASP A 118 6.32 18.40 1.12
C ASP A 118 5.08 17.52 1.35
N LEU A 119 4.45 17.66 2.53
CA LEU A 119 3.26 16.89 2.89
C LEU A 119 1.99 17.64 2.51
N ARG A 120 1.15 17.02 1.69
CA ARG A 120 -0.08 17.58 1.16
C ARG A 120 -1.30 16.78 1.64
N HIS A 121 -2.21 17.48 2.31
CA HIS A 121 -3.49 16.93 2.72
C HIS A 121 -4.51 17.16 1.60
N GLN A 122 -4.55 16.26 0.63
CA GLN A 122 -5.44 16.32 -0.55
C GLN A 122 -5.57 14.93 -1.20
N SER A 123 -6.55 14.76 -2.08
CA SER A 123 -6.66 13.56 -2.91
C SER A 123 -5.63 13.57 -4.05
N PHE A 124 -5.44 12.40 -4.70
CA PHE A 124 -4.58 12.37 -5.89
C PHE A 124 -5.20 13.15 -7.06
N GLU A 125 -6.52 13.13 -7.20
CA GLU A 125 -7.25 13.87 -8.23
C GLU A 125 -7.03 15.37 -8.10
N GLU A 126 -7.19 15.93 -6.89
CA GLU A 126 -6.90 17.35 -6.60
C GLU A 126 -5.44 17.68 -6.88
N TYR A 127 -4.52 16.81 -6.49
CA TYR A 127 -3.09 16.96 -6.78
C TYR A 127 -2.79 16.98 -8.27
N ALA A 128 -3.41 16.07 -9.04
CA ALA A 128 -3.22 15.98 -10.49
C ALA A 128 -3.80 17.18 -11.24
N GLU A 129 -4.90 17.79 -10.75
CA GLU A 129 -5.46 19.03 -11.28
C GLU A 129 -4.53 20.25 -11.08
N GLU A 130 -3.74 20.25 -10.01
CA GLU A 130 -2.75 21.28 -9.71
C GLU A 130 -1.43 21.10 -10.50
N PHE A 131 -1.32 20.01 -11.27
CA PHE A 131 -0.07 19.70 -11.99
C PHE A 131 0.32 20.81 -12.97
N THR A 132 1.59 21.18 -12.95
CA THR A 132 2.21 22.07 -13.93
C THR A 132 3.55 21.52 -14.39
N MET A 133 3.94 21.81 -15.62
CA MET A 133 5.26 21.40 -16.18
C MET A 133 6.47 21.97 -15.41
N ALA A 134 6.26 22.92 -14.50
CA ALA A 134 7.31 23.48 -13.66
C ALA A 134 7.58 22.66 -12.39
N GLN A 135 6.74 21.65 -12.09
CA GLN A 135 6.94 20.78 -10.93
C GLN A 135 8.13 19.82 -11.15
N PRO A 136 8.82 19.41 -10.05
CA PRO A 136 9.89 18.43 -10.17
C PRO A 136 9.34 17.10 -10.64
N LYS A 137 10.04 16.43 -11.53
CA LYS A 137 9.78 15.02 -11.85
C LYS A 137 10.40 14.11 -10.78
N PHE A 138 9.81 12.94 -10.61
CA PHE A 138 10.15 11.98 -9.57
C PHE A 138 10.94 10.78 -10.10
N ASP A 139 11.93 10.35 -9.35
CA ASP A 139 12.70 9.14 -9.62
C ASP A 139 11.91 7.89 -9.23
N VAL A 140 11.18 8.01 -8.11
CA VAL A 140 10.30 6.98 -7.59
C VAL A 140 8.94 7.61 -7.26
N ILE A 141 7.88 7.00 -7.75
CA ILE A 141 6.51 7.27 -7.32
C ILE A 141 5.98 5.98 -6.71
N HIS A 142 5.53 6.00 -5.47
CA HIS A 142 5.09 4.77 -4.83
C HIS A 142 3.66 4.83 -4.29
N PHE A 143 3.03 3.65 -4.31
CA PHE A 143 1.69 3.35 -3.85
C PHE A 143 1.75 2.12 -2.93
N ILE A 144 1.85 2.34 -1.63
CA ILE A 144 1.89 1.25 -0.66
C ILE A 144 0.48 1.07 -0.10
N HIS A 145 -0.22 0.02 -0.49
CA HIS A 145 -1.61 -0.25 -0.14
C HIS A 145 -2.59 0.90 -0.41
N SER A 146 -2.31 1.73 -1.42
CA SER A 146 -3.10 2.93 -1.70
C SER A 146 -3.73 2.98 -3.10
N VAL A 147 -3.22 2.22 -4.06
CA VAL A 147 -3.72 2.22 -5.45
C VAL A 147 -5.18 1.72 -5.60
N TYR A 148 -5.72 1.05 -4.60
CA TYR A 148 -7.11 0.58 -4.56
C TYR A 148 -8.16 1.70 -4.53
N TYR A 149 -7.75 2.91 -4.15
CA TYR A 149 -8.66 4.01 -3.84
C TYR A 149 -8.73 5.05 -4.95
N VAL A 150 -8.07 4.78 -6.09
CA VAL A 150 -7.99 5.70 -7.24
C VAL A 150 -8.38 4.98 -8.55
N ASP A 151 -8.67 5.74 -9.59
CA ASP A 151 -8.72 5.17 -10.95
C ASP A 151 -7.31 4.75 -11.37
N THR A 152 -7.04 3.46 -11.22
CA THR A 152 -5.70 2.89 -11.39
C THR A 152 -5.08 3.27 -12.74
N GLU A 153 -5.83 3.07 -13.86
CA GLU A 153 -5.27 3.31 -15.20
C GLU A 153 -5.02 4.81 -15.46
N ALA A 154 -5.96 5.66 -15.07
CA ALA A 154 -5.80 7.11 -15.22
C ALA A 154 -4.62 7.63 -14.39
N VAL A 155 -4.47 7.16 -13.15
CA VAL A 155 -3.39 7.54 -12.24
C VAL A 155 -2.03 7.07 -12.74
N LEU A 156 -1.90 5.80 -13.15
CA LEU A 156 -0.64 5.27 -13.69
C LEU A 156 -0.22 6.05 -14.94
N LYS A 157 -1.17 6.31 -15.84
CA LYS A 157 -0.92 7.08 -17.04
C LYS A 157 -0.45 8.51 -16.72
N HIS A 158 -1.14 9.19 -15.80
CA HIS A 158 -0.75 10.53 -15.36
C HIS A 158 0.68 10.52 -14.79
N CYS A 159 0.98 9.61 -13.86
CA CYS A 159 2.29 9.50 -13.25
C CYS A 159 3.39 9.25 -14.28
N ILE A 160 3.20 8.28 -15.19
CA ILE A 160 4.23 7.89 -16.16
C ILE A 160 4.44 8.99 -17.22
N GLU A 161 3.38 9.62 -17.71
CA GLU A 161 3.47 10.60 -18.78
C GLU A 161 3.96 11.96 -18.27
N ASN A 162 3.53 12.38 -17.10
CA ASN A 162 3.71 13.75 -16.62
C ASN A 162 4.78 13.89 -15.54
N GLU A 163 4.81 12.97 -14.55
CA GLU A 163 5.54 13.20 -13.32
C GLU A 163 6.80 12.33 -13.16
N LEU A 164 6.83 11.15 -13.78
CA LEU A 164 7.97 10.26 -13.66
C LEU A 164 9.15 10.73 -14.51
N GLN A 165 10.36 10.64 -13.99
CA GLN A 165 11.58 10.79 -14.78
C GLN A 165 11.63 9.70 -15.88
N ASP A 166 12.38 9.95 -16.97
CA ASP A 166 12.46 9.01 -18.10
C ASP A 166 12.90 7.60 -17.69
N ASN A 167 13.78 7.49 -16.71
CA ASN A 167 14.22 6.21 -16.14
C ASN A 167 13.57 5.88 -14.79
N GLY A 168 12.61 6.69 -14.35
CA GLY A 168 11.95 6.54 -13.06
C GLY A 168 11.16 5.25 -12.92
N ARG A 169 10.71 4.96 -11.71
CA ARG A 169 9.94 3.75 -11.38
C ARG A 169 8.68 4.10 -10.60
N LEU A 170 7.56 3.50 -11.02
CA LEU A 170 6.42 3.32 -10.13
C LEU A 170 6.67 2.09 -9.27
N VAL A 171 6.41 2.21 -7.98
CA VAL A 171 6.62 1.15 -6.98
C VAL A 171 5.31 0.90 -6.26
N PHE A 172 4.88 -0.34 -6.22
CA PHE A 172 3.65 -0.76 -5.56
C PHE A 172 3.93 -1.85 -4.54
N ILE A 173 3.25 -1.79 -3.39
CA ILE A 173 2.96 -2.98 -2.59
C ILE A 173 1.45 -3.14 -2.62
N VAL A 174 1.00 -4.29 -3.10
CA VAL A 174 -0.41 -4.60 -3.28
C VAL A 174 -0.73 -6.02 -2.85
N GLU A 175 -1.96 -6.19 -2.39
CA GLU A 175 -2.49 -7.50 -2.04
C GLU A 175 -2.59 -8.42 -3.27
N ARG A 176 -2.39 -9.70 -3.01
CA ARG A 176 -2.72 -10.82 -3.88
C ARG A 176 -3.98 -11.51 -3.33
N PRO A 177 -4.63 -12.40 -4.10
CA PRO A 177 -5.73 -13.18 -3.57
C PRO A 177 -5.37 -13.88 -2.26
N ASP A 178 -6.06 -13.56 -1.18
CA ASP A 178 -5.82 -14.01 0.18
C ASP A 178 -7.10 -14.02 1.04
N LEU A 179 -6.98 -14.13 2.36
CA LEU A 179 -8.11 -14.13 3.27
C LEU A 179 -8.92 -12.83 3.19
N ILE A 180 -8.26 -11.65 3.20
CA ILE A 180 -8.98 -10.36 3.24
C ILE A 180 -9.71 -10.11 1.92
N SER A 181 -9.01 -10.27 0.80
CA SER A 181 -9.63 -10.09 -0.52
C SER A 181 -10.81 -11.04 -0.73
N SER A 182 -10.70 -12.31 -0.31
CA SER A 182 -11.80 -13.28 -0.40
C SER A 182 -13.03 -12.87 0.43
N VAL A 183 -12.82 -12.29 1.62
CA VAL A 183 -13.92 -11.77 2.45
C VAL A 183 -14.57 -10.56 1.81
N LEU A 184 -13.80 -9.63 1.28
CA LEU A 184 -14.30 -8.43 0.59
C LEU A 184 -15.07 -8.79 -0.69
N GLU A 185 -14.58 -9.75 -1.46
CA GLU A 185 -15.27 -10.27 -2.65
C GLU A 185 -16.62 -10.89 -2.28
N LYS A 186 -16.67 -11.74 -1.27
CA LYS A 186 -17.92 -12.35 -0.80
C LYS A 186 -18.96 -11.33 -0.38
N GLN A 187 -18.54 -10.21 0.22
CA GLN A 187 -19.45 -9.12 0.60
C GLN A 187 -19.95 -8.32 -0.59
N ARG A 188 -19.07 -8.05 -1.55
CA ARG A 188 -19.42 -7.31 -2.76
C ARG A 188 -20.31 -8.11 -3.70
N PHE A 189 -20.07 -9.43 -3.76
CA PHE A 189 -20.78 -10.36 -4.65
C PHE A 189 -21.37 -11.53 -3.84
N PRO A 190 -22.39 -11.29 -2.98
CA PRO A 190 -22.92 -12.31 -2.07
C PRO A 190 -23.49 -13.54 -2.80
N ASP A 191 -23.94 -13.39 -4.04
CA ASP A 191 -24.47 -14.47 -4.89
C ASP A 191 -23.40 -15.16 -5.74
N TRP A 192 -22.13 -14.74 -5.65
CA TRP A 192 -21.02 -15.41 -6.32
C TRP A 192 -20.71 -16.74 -5.64
N HIS A 193 -20.84 -17.82 -6.40
CA HIS A 193 -20.59 -19.21 -5.96
C HIS A 193 -19.47 -19.88 -6.76
N GLY A 194 -18.65 -19.11 -7.47
CA GLY A 194 -17.49 -19.61 -8.19
C GLY A 194 -16.49 -20.29 -7.29
N SER A 195 -15.71 -21.22 -7.85
CA SER A 195 -14.56 -21.83 -7.16
C SER A 195 -13.51 -20.77 -6.84
N PRO A 196 -12.71 -20.91 -5.77
CA PRO A 196 -11.55 -20.03 -5.52
C PRO A 196 -10.58 -19.94 -6.70
N ASP A 197 -10.59 -20.93 -7.60
CA ASP A 197 -9.78 -20.97 -8.83
C ASP A 197 -10.47 -20.31 -10.03
N GLU A 198 -11.76 -19.95 -9.92
CA GLU A 198 -12.49 -19.25 -10.96
C GLU A 198 -12.48 -17.75 -10.68
N LYS A 199 -11.84 -17.00 -11.57
CA LYS A 199 -11.78 -15.54 -11.48
C LYS A 199 -13.18 -14.93 -11.61
N ASN A 200 -13.62 -14.18 -10.59
CA ASN A 200 -14.71 -13.24 -10.77
C ASN A 200 -14.22 -12.10 -11.67
N PRO A 201 -14.87 -11.84 -12.85
CA PRO A 201 -14.45 -10.78 -13.77
C PRO A 201 -14.38 -9.37 -13.16
N GLU A 202 -15.02 -9.19 -12.01
CA GLU A 202 -15.03 -7.91 -11.27
C GLU A 202 -14.21 -7.97 -9.97
N SER A 203 -13.29 -8.95 -9.83
CA SER A 203 -12.53 -9.16 -8.62
C SER A 203 -11.56 -8.02 -8.29
N PHE A 204 -11.18 -7.91 -7.01
CA PHE A 204 -10.20 -6.94 -6.51
C PHE A 204 -8.74 -7.31 -6.85
N GLU A 205 -8.48 -8.06 -7.91
CA GLU A 205 -7.13 -8.48 -8.30
C GLU A 205 -6.25 -7.28 -8.69
N THR A 206 -5.75 -6.55 -7.71
CA THR A 206 -5.04 -5.30 -7.98
C THR A 206 -3.70 -5.54 -8.66
N ALA A 207 -2.98 -6.59 -8.30
CA ALA A 207 -1.71 -6.91 -8.96
C ALA A 207 -1.92 -7.30 -10.42
N GLU A 208 -2.90 -8.16 -10.71
CA GLU A 208 -3.24 -8.59 -12.06
C GLU A 208 -3.72 -7.41 -12.91
N LYS A 209 -4.52 -6.51 -12.34
CA LYS A 209 -4.95 -5.28 -13.02
C LYS A 209 -3.77 -4.38 -13.39
N LEU A 210 -2.78 -4.26 -12.51
CA LEU A 210 -1.55 -3.51 -12.79
C LEU A 210 -0.77 -4.13 -13.96
N PHE A 211 -0.70 -5.46 -14.06
CA PHE A 211 -0.06 -6.15 -15.17
C PHE A 211 -0.79 -5.94 -16.48
N GLU A 212 -2.11 -6.12 -16.50
CA GLU A 212 -2.95 -5.90 -17.68
C GLU A 212 -2.83 -4.46 -18.22
N ILE A 213 -2.84 -3.46 -17.32
CA ILE A 213 -2.63 -2.06 -17.69
C ILE A 213 -1.23 -1.87 -18.27
N SER A 214 -0.19 -2.42 -17.61
CA SER A 214 1.19 -2.31 -18.06
C SER A 214 1.39 -2.90 -19.46
N GLU A 215 0.86 -4.09 -19.69
CA GLU A 215 0.93 -4.76 -21.00
C GLU A 215 0.21 -3.96 -22.09
N ARG A 216 -0.99 -3.45 -21.79
CA ARG A 216 -1.80 -2.63 -22.72
C ARG A 216 -1.06 -1.37 -23.18
N HIS A 217 -0.29 -0.75 -22.28
CA HIS A 217 0.47 0.45 -22.55
C HIS A 217 1.92 0.18 -22.99
N GLY A 218 2.35 -1.09 -23.06
CA GLY A 218 3.72 -1.46 -23.42
C GLY A 218 4.75 -1.12 -22.34
N TRP A 219 4.32 -0.92 -21.07
CA TRP A 219 5.21 -0.69 -19.94
C TRP A 219 5.79 -2.00 -19.44
N LYS A 220 7.01 -1.95 -19.00
CA LYS A 220 7.69 -3.10 -18.38
C LYS A 220 7.33 -3.20 -16.91
N HIS A 221 7.34 -4.41 -16.36
CA HIS A 221 7.17 -4.61 -14.93
C HIS A 221 8.08 -5.72 -14.39
N GLU A 222 8.45 -5.58 -13.12
CA GLU A 222 9.15 -6.58 -12.31
C GLU A 222 8.29 -6.86 -11.08
N VAL A 223 8.21 -8.14 -10.65
CA VAL A 223 7.31 -8.58 -9.58
C VAL A 223 8.05 -9.47 -8.60
N TYR A 224 7.90 -9.19 -7.31
CA TYR A 224 8.43 -9.98 -6.21
C TYR A 224 7.30 -10.23 -5.22
N THR A 225 7.06 -11.49 -4.86
CA THR A 225 5.94 -11.88 -4.00
C THR A 225 6.45 -12.42 -2.67
N HIS A 226 5.76 -12.08 -1.58
CA HIS A 226 6.01 -12.61 -0.26
C HIS A 226 4.70 -12.98 0.43
N GLU A 227 4.84 -13.82 1.45
CA GLU A 227 3.72 -14.37 2.23
C GLU A 227 3.98 -14.17 3.72
N TYR A 228 2.91 -13.95 4.45
CA TYR A 228 2.91 -13.87 5.90
C TYR A 228 1.55 -14.31 6.45
N SER A 229 1.35 -14.24 7.76
CA SER A 229 0.10 -14.67 8.38
C SER A 229 -0.51 -13.57 9.22
N ILE A 230 -1.84 -13.59 9.30
CA ILE A 230 -2.62 -12.78 10.22
C ILE A 230 -3.28 -13.68 11.28
N ASP A 231 -3.14 -13.32 12.55
CA ASP A 231 -3.81 -14.00 13.66
C ASP A 231 -5.27 -13.50 13.77
N VAL A 232 -6.19 -14.35 13.33
CA VAL A 232 -7.64 -14.08 13.34
C VAL A 232 -8.36 -14.75 14.50
N THR A 233 -7.63 -15.24 15.49
CA THR A 233 -8.21 -16.02 16.62
C THR A 233 -9.32 -15.26 17.32
N GLU A 234 -9.09 -14.01 17.65
CA GLU A 234 -10.03 -13.19 18.43
C GLU A 234 -11.30 -12.81 17.68
N ILE A 235 -11.31 -12.91 16.34
CA ILE A 235 -12.53 -12.72 15.56
C ILE A 235 -13.64 -13.68 15.98
N PHE A 236 -13.32 -14.84 16.51
CA PHE A 236 -14.30 -15.83 16.93
C PHE A 236 -14.80 -15.66 18.38
N ASP A 237 -14.22 -14.72 19.13
CA ASP A 237 -14.72 -14.29 20.44
C ASP A 237 -15.62 -13.05 20.29
N PRO A 238 -16.96 -13.18 20.48
CA PRO A 238 -17.86 -12.04 20.34
C PRO A 238 -17.68 -10.97 21.44
N GLN A 239 -16.94 -11.26 22.50
CA GLN A 239 -16.63 -10.32 23.58
C GLN A 239 -15.29 -9.60 23.36
N SER A 240 -14.46 -10.05 22.42
CA SER A 240 -13.18 -9.40 22.12
C SER A 240 -13.40 -8.07 21.37
N THR A 241 -12.91 -6.98 21.95
CA THR A 241 -12.89 -5.67 21.31
C THR A 241 -11.93 -5.68 20.12
N GLU A 242 -10.74 -6.29 20.28
CA GLU A 242 -9.77 -6.38 19.18
C GLU A 242 -10.30 -7.28 18.05
N GLY A 243 -10.96 -8.41 18.41
CA GLY A 243 -11.61 -9.28 17.43
C GLY A 243 -12.73 -8.57 16.64
N THR A 244 -13.45 -7.65 17.28
CA THR A 244 -14.46 -6.81 16.60
C THR A 244 -13.81 -5.81 15.66
N LEU A 245 -12.81 -5.06 16.11
CA LEU A 245 -12.08 -4.11 15.27
C LEU A 245 -11.38 -4.78 14.09
N LEU A 246 -10.79 -5.97 14.31
CA LEU A 246 -10.16 -6.74 13.25
C LEU A 246 -11.19 -7.23 12.22
N LEU A 247 -12.35 -7.71 12.65
CA LEU A 247 -13.44 -8.11 11.76
C LEU A 247 -13.94 -6.92 10.94
N ASP A 248 -14.10 -5.76 11.58
CA ASP A 248 -14.53 -4.52 10.91
C ASP A 248 -13.52 -4.07 9.85
N PHE A 249 -12.20 -4.21 10.15
CA PHE A 249 -11.16 -3.95 9.17
C PHE A 249 -11.23 -4.91 7.98
N ILE A 250 -11.28 -6.22 8.24
CA ILE A 250 -11.32 -7.27 7.20
C ILE A 250 -12.58 -7.14 6.32
N THR A 251 -13.68 -6.64 6.88
CA THR A 251 -14.95 -6.48 6.16
C THR A 251 -15.16 -5.07 5.60
N HIS A 252 -14.22 -4.14 5.86
CA HIS A 252 -14.36 -2.71 5.54
C HIS A 252 -15.71 -2.12 5.99
N THR A 253 -16.22 -2.57 7.15
CA THR A 253 -17.54 -2.17 7.65
C THR A 253 -17.49 -1.91 9.15
N GLU A 254 -17.71 -0.66 9.56
CA GLU A 254 -17.80 -0.29 10.98
C GLU A 254 -18.96 -1.02 11.67
N ASN A 255 -18.66 -1.60 12.83
CA ASN A 255 -19.59 -2.40 13.62
C ASN A 255 -20.28 -3.52 12.83
N PHE A 256 -19.50 -4.27 12.03
CA PHE A 256 -20.02 -5.33 11.17
C PHE A 256 -20.89 -6.33 11.93
N ARG A 257 -20.51 -6.73 13.16
CA ARG A 257 -21.30 -7.65 14.00
C ARG A 257 -22.68 -7.10 14.32
N GLY A 258 -22.81 -5.78 14.48
CA GLY A 258 -24.08 -5.14 14.85
C GLY A 258 -24.92 -4.74 13.64
N THR A 259 -24.33 -4.56 12.46
CA THR A 259 -24.97 -4.03 11.26
C THR A 259 -25.27 -5.09 10.19
N ALA A 260 -24.45 -6.14 10.10
CA ALA A 260 -24.68 -7.25 9.18
C ALA A 260 -25.91 -8.08 9.60
N ASP A 261 -26.66 -8.55 8.62
CA ASP A 261 -27.69 -9.54 8.94
C ASP A 261 -27.05 -10.86 9.46
N LYS A 262 -27.85 -11.64 10.18
CA LYS A 262 -27.37 -12.85 10.86
C LYS A 262 -26.75 -13.87 9.89
N LYS A 263 -27.29 -13.99 8.68
CA LYS A 263 -26.81 -14.93 7.65
C LYS A 263 -25.45 -14.48 7.15
N LEU A 264 -25.31 -13.22 6.75
CA LEU A 264 -24.06 -12.65 6.26
C LEU A 264 -22.94 -12.76 7.31
N LEU A 265 -23.22 -12.43 8.57
CA LEU A 265 -22.25 -12.57 9.65
C LEU A 265 -21.77 -14.03 9.79
N GLN A 266 -22.70 -14.99 9.78
CA GLN A 266 -22.35 -16.41 9.90
C GLN A 266 -21.53 -16.91 8.71
N GLU A 267 -21.91 -16.52 7.48
CA GLU A 267 -21.16 -16.87 6.26
C GLU A 267 -19.77 -16.25 6.25
N THR A 268 -19.62 -15.00 6.66
CA THR A 268 -18.31 -14.33 6.76
C THR A 268 -17.42 -15.01 7.79
N LEU A 269 -17.93 -15.30 8.99
CA LEU A 269 -17.15 -16.03 10.01
C LEU A 269 -16.78 -17.45 9.57
N ALA A 270 -17.66 -18.15 8.85
CA ALA A 270 -17.37 -19.45 8.29
C ALA A 270 -16.26 -19.37 7.24
N LEU A 271 -16.31 -18.39 6.33
CA LEU A 271 -15.30 -18.16 5.31
C LEU A 271 -13.92 -17.87 5.96
N ILE A 272 -13.86 -16.95 6.94
CA ILE A 272 -12.61 -16.66 7.66
C ILE A 272 -12.06 -17.92 8.35
N LYS A 273 -12.95 -18.75 8.89
CA LYS A 273 -12.58 -20.03 9.51
C LYS A 273 -11.99 -21.01 8.50
N ASP A 274 -12.58 -21.11 7.33
CA ASP A 274 -12.18 -22.04 6.26
C ASP A 274 -10.86 -21.60 5.59
N LEU A 275 -10.64 -20.28 5.47
CA LEU A 275 -9.40 -19.67 4.93
C LEU A 275 -8.28 -19.54 5.97
N SER A 276 -8.44 -20.09 7.16
CA SER A 276 -7.44 -20.02 8.22
C SER A 276 -7.17 -21.39 8.84
N THR A 277 -5.92 -21.61 9.27
CA THR A 277 -5.48 -22.87 9.90
C THR A 277 -5.26 -22.68 11.39
N LEU A 278 -5.57 -23.71 12.19
CA LEU A 278 -5.26 -23.71 13.61
C LEU A 278 -3.83 -24.24 13.83
N LYS A 279 -2.96 -23.39 14.39
CA LYS A 279 -1.57 -23.72 14.71
C LYS A 279 -1.21 -23.15 16.08
N ASP A 280 -0.71 -23.98 16.98
CA ASP A 280 -0.26 -23.59 18.33
C ASP A 280 -1.32 -22.78 19.12
N GLY A 281 -2.59 -23.16 19.00
CA GLY A 281 -3.72 -22.48 19.66
C GLY A 281 -4.18 -21.17 18.98
N LYS A 282 -3.53 -20.75 17.93
CA LYS A 282 -3.88 -19.58 17.12
C LYS A 282 -4.49 -19.97 15.79
N ARG A 283 -5.45 -19.19 15.32
CA ARG A 283 -6.02 -19.32 14.00
C ARG A 283 -5.37 -18.32 13.06
N LEU A 284 -4.60 -18.84 12.10
CA LEU A 284 -3.77 -18.06 11.20
C LEU A 284 -4.34 -18.07 9.78
N GLY A 285 -4.70 -16.89 9.27
CA GLY A 285 -5.03 -16.67 7.88
C GLY A 285 -3.80 -16.34 7.05
N GLU A 286 -3.76 -16.80 5.81
CA GLU A 286 -2.66 -16.48 4.89
C GLU A 286 -2.88 -15.11 4.27
N LYS A 287 -1.79 -14.35 4.19
CA LYS A 287 -1.69 -13.07 3.48
C LYS A 287 -0.61 -13.16 2.42
N LYS A 288 -0.91 -12.61 1.23
CA LYS A 288 0.02 -12.55 0.11
C LYS A 288 0.08 -11.15 -0.44
N GLU A 289 1.29 -10.68 -0.73
CA GLU A 289 1.52 -9.36 -1.31
C GLU A 289 2.59 -9.42 -2.38
N SER A 290 2.57 -8.43 -3.27
CA SER A 290 3.60 -8.25 -4.28
C SER A 290 4.18 -6.84 -4.21
N LEU A 291 5.52 -6.78 -4.21
CA LEU A 291 6.26 -5.59 -4.58
C LEU A 291 6.39 -5.58 -6.11
N ILE A 292 5.92 -4.52 -6.75
CA ILE A 292 5.87 -4.39 -8.20
C ILE A 292 6.57 -3.09 -8.60
N PHE A 293 7.46 -3.19 -9.59
CA PHE A 293 8.06 -2.02 -10.26
C PHE A 293 7.49 -1.91 -11.66
N ILE A 294 6.98 -0.72 -12.05
CA ILE A 294 6.51 -0.44 -13.41
C ILE A 294 7.30 0.72 -13.99
N TYR A 295 7.66 0.62 -15.29
CA TYR A 295 8.48 1.62 -15.99
C TYR A 295 8.30 1.57 -17.52
N LYS A 296 8.71 2.62 -18.21
CA LYS A 296 8.72 2.71 -19.68
C LYS A 296 9.69 1.73 -20.33
#